data_ee52a846ceef39038597900c1f9eacbd
#
_entry.id   ee52a846ceef39038597900c1f9eacbd
#
_cell.length_a   1.000
_cell.length_b   1.000
_cell.length_c   1.000
_cell.angle_alpha   90.00
_cell.angle_beta   90.00
_cell.angle_gamma   90.00
#
_symmetry.space_group_name_H-M   'P 1'
#
loop_
_entity.id
_entity.type
_entity.pdbx_description
1 polymer ?
#
loop_
_entity_poly.entity_id
_entity_poly.type
_entity_poly.pdbx_seq_one_letter_code
_entity_poly.pdbx_strand_id
1 'polypeptide(L)'
;MMVKKLCCFQYFVVCSLLLAVVVSSEYHGNSANDLVDIINKNRTTQKLPQLSNSPGLGCIALQYAEECMGNCTSNNSVNCQPPEDDFTEVFAPNCGVELPTFGTISGYILGCQHKYLEPSEAFSNALVHDKRTLSLLRNKTHTEVGVGIIKAHKHNGPYLWCVLFSSSQRNTTFVLDDLGEGIKQKKGCYSGNSFPCSRAHRDEGLLSNKTWILVLFCIIHFQQFLFKLF
;
A
#
# COMPACT_ATOMS: atom_id res chain seq x y z
N MET A 1 1.88 -38.63 39.71
CA MET A 1 2.99 -38.14 38.84
C MET A 1 2.53 -37.92 37.38
N MET A 2 1.63 -38.73 36.83
CA MET A 2 1.09 -38.58 35.45
C MET A 2 0.27 -37.30 35.20
N VAL A 3 -0.60 -36.91 36.13
CA VAL A 3 -1.48 -35.75 35.97
C VAL A 3 -0.70 -34.43 35.84
N LYS A 4 0.41 -34.28 36.59
CA LYS A 4 1.26 -33.09 36.48
C LYS A 4 1.97 -32.96 35.12
N LYS A 5 2.38 -34.08 34.51
CA LYS A 5 2.99 -34.08 33.18
C LYS A 5 1.98 -33.70 32.07
N LEU A 6 0.73 -34.12 32.23
CA LEU A 6 -0.33 -33.83 31.27
C LEU A 6 -0.70 -32.31 31.26
N CYS A 7 -0.78 -31.69 32.44
CA CYS A 7 -1.00 -30.25 32.58
C CYS A 7 0.13 -29.42 31.93
N CYS A 8 1.40 -29.86 32.10
CA CYS A 8 2.55 -29.18 31.53
C CYS A 8 2.54 -29.23 29.99
N PHE A 9 2.18 -30.40 29.45
CA PHE A 9 2.09 -30.57 28.00
C PHE A 9 0.95 -29.73 27.40
N GLN A 10 -0.20 -29.71 28.05
CA GLN A 10 -1.34 -28.92 27.61
C GLN A 10 -1.07 -27.41 27.64
N TYR A 11 -0.37 -26.92 28.66
CA TYR A 11 0.06 -25.53 28.76
C TYR A 11 1.07 -25.16 27.66
N PHE A 12 2.03 -26.04 27.37
CA PHE A 12 3.01 -25.85 26.31
C PHE A 12 2.34 -25.78 24.93
N VAL A 13 1.37 -26.64 24.66
CA VAL A 13 0.62 -26.66 23.42
C VAL A 13 -0.20 -25.35 23.25
N VAL A 14 -0.87 -24.89 24.31
CA VAL A 14 -1.65 -23.66 24.28
C VAL A 14 -0.73 -22.44 24.06
N CYS A 15 0.39 -22.35 24.75
CA CYS A 15 1.36 -21.27 24.55
C CYS A 15 1.97 -21.31 23.13
N SER A 16 2.27 -22.49 22.60
CA SER A 16 2.79 -22.63 21.23
C SER A 16 1.76 -22.22 20.17
N LEU A 17 0.49 -22.55 20.38
CA LEU A 17 -0.62 -22.14 19.50
C LEU A 17 -0.84 -20.63 19.57
N LEU A 18 -0.77 -20.01 20.76
CA LEU A 18 -0.88 -18.58 20.92
C LEU A 18 0.30 -17.84 20.27
N LEU A 19 1.51 -18.36 20.38
CA LEU A 19 2.69 -17.82 19.70
C LEU A 19 2.57 -17.97 18.18
N ALA A 20 2.06 -19.08 17.67
CA ALA A 20 1.84 -19.29 16.25
C ALA A 20 0.81 -18.28 15.68
N VAL A 21 -0.26 -18.00 16.41
CA VAL A 21 -1.27 -17.00 16.02
C VAL A 21 -0.68 -15.57 16.00
N VAL A 22 0.24 -15.27 16.91
CA VAL A 22 0.89 -13.95 16.95
C VAL A 22 1.93 -13.77 15.84
N VAL A 23 2.62 -14.85 15.45
CA VAL A 23 3.65 -14.82 14.39
C VAL A 23 3.03 -14.85 12.98
N SER A 24 1.81 -15.34 12.82
CA SER A 24 1.09 -15.32 11.55
C SER A 24 0.40 -13.97 11.26
N SER A 25 0.87 -12.85 11.84
CA SER A 25 0.50 -11.54 11.34
C SER A 25 1.04 -11.44 9.90
N GLU A 26 0.15 -11.48 8.93
CA GLU A 26 0.49 -11.35 7.51
C GLU A 26 1.43 -10.16 7.33
N TYR A 27 2.60 -10.45 6.81
CA TYR A 27 3.55 -9.44 6.35
C TYR A 27 2.93 -8.84 5.08
N HIS A 28 2.09 -7.83 5.25
CA HIS A 28 1.58 -7.08 4.13
C HIS A 28 2.75 -6.36 3.47
N GLY A 29 3.06 -6.75 2.26
CA GLY A 29 4.04 -6.11 1.42
C GLY A 29 3.67 -4.65 1.08
N ASN A 30 4.07 -4.19 -0.06
CA ASN A 30 3.71 -2.88 -0.56
C ASN A 30 2.34 -2.96 -1.29
N SER A 31 1.26 -2.50 -0.66
CA SER A 31 -0.09 -2.52 -1.23
C SER A 31 -0.21 -1.79 -2.58
N ALA A 32 0.67 -0.83 -2.86
CA ALA A 32 0.70 -0.19 -4.16
C ALA A 32 1.30 -1.11 -5.24
N ASN A 33 2.31 -1.92 -4.90
CA ASN A 33 2.82 -2.96 -5.80
C ASN A 33 1.76 -4.04 -6.04
N ASP A 34 1.05 -4.48 -4.98
CA ASP A 34 -0.01 -5.48 -5.11
C ASP A 34 -1.11 -5.00 -6.06
N LEU A 35 -1.44 -3.69 -6.03
CA LEU A 35 -2.41 -3.11 -6.95
C LEU A 35 -1.89 -3.09 -8.40
N VAL A 36 -0.60 -2.83 -8.63
CA VAL A 36 0.01 -2.96 -9.97
C VAL A 36 -0.10 -4.39 -10.48
N ASP A 37 0.15 -5.38 -9.63
CA ASP A 37 0.04 -6.79 -9.99
C ASP A 37 -1.40 -7.17 -10.37
N ILE A 38 -2.39 -6.66 -9.66
CA ILE A 38 -3.81 -6.85 -9.97
C ILE A 38 -4.17 -6.21 -11.32
N ILE A 39 -3.71 -4.98 -11.57
CA ILE A 39 -3.90 -4.31 -12.86
C ILE A 39 -3.29 -5.15 -13.98
N ASN A 40 -2.05 -5.60 -13.83
CA ASN A 40 -1.35 -6.41 -14.81
C ASN A 40 -2.02 -7.78 -15.03
N LYS A 41 -2.49 -8.43 -13.97
CA LYS A 41 -3.27 -9.66 -14.05
C LYS A 41 -4.58 -9.43 -14.85
N ASN A 42 -5.27 -8.33 -14.62
CA ASN A 42 -6.48 -7.97 -15.36
C ASN A 42 -6.17 -7.74 -16.85
N ARG A 43 -5.08 -7.04 -17.16
CA ARG A 43 -4.63 -6.80 -18.54
C ARG A 43 -4.28 -8.10 -19.27
N THR A 44 -3.52 -8.98 -18.65
CA THR A 44 -3.11 -10.26 -19.24
C THR A 44 -4.28 -11.18 -19.52
N THR A 45 -5.30 -11.22 -18.67
CA THR A 45 -6.54 -11.98 -18.94
C THR A 45 -7.27 -11.48 -20.19
N GLN A 46 -7.05 -10.21 -20.56
CA GLN A 46 -7.59 -9.58 -21.75
C GLN A 46 -6.62 -9.61 -22.96
N LYS A 47 -5.52 -10.37 -22.86
CA LYS A 47 -4.47 -10.48 -23.89
C LYS A 47 -3.79 -9.14 -24.18
N LEU A 48 -3.68 -8.26 -23.18
CA LEU A 48 -2.95 -7.01 -23.25
C LEU A 48 -1.54 -7.18 -22.66
N PRO A 49 -0.55 -6.43 -23.14
CA PRO A 49 0.78 -6.44 -22.52
C PRO A 49 0.73 -5.93 -21.08
N GLN A 50 1.59 -6.46 -20.24
CA GLN A 50 1.80 -5.92 -18.89
C GLN A 50 2.43 -4.53 -18.95
N LEU A 51 2.12 -3.72 -17.97
CA LEU A 51 2.72 -2.41 -17.75
C LEU A 51 3.94 -2.57 -16.85
N SER A 52 4.98 -1.80 -17.13
CA SER A 52 6.14 -1.70 -16.26
C SER A 52 5.77 -0.92 -15.00
N ASN A 53 6.11 -1.46 -13.84
CA ASN A 53 5.93 -0.77 -12.55
C ASN A 53 7.01 0.31 -12.40
N SER A 54 6.62 1.58 -12.52
CA SER A 54 7.53 2.72 -12.50
C SER A 54 7.54 3.39 -11.13
N PRO A 55 8.67 3.35 -10.37
CA PRO A 55 8.75 3.97 -9.06
C PRO A 55 8.59 5.50 -9.13
N GLY A 56 9.13 6.14 -10.17
CA GLY A 56 8.97 7.58 -10.36
C GLY A 56 7.52 7.97 -10.57
N LEU A 57 6.82 7.24 -11.44
CA LEU A 57 5.39 7.46 -11.67
C LEU A 57 4.56 7.12 -10.42
N GLY A 58 4.98 6.12 -9.64
CA GLY A 58 4.36 5.79 -8.36
C GLY A 58 4.47 6.90 -7.32
N CYS A 59 5.65 7.51 -7.20
CA CYS A 59 5.86 8.66 -6.33
C CYS A 59 5.02 9.87 -6.78
N ILE A 60 4.97 10.17 -8.08
CA ILE A 60 4.12 11.24 -8.63
C ILE A 60 2.64 10.95 -8.32
N ALA A 61 2.20 9.69 -8.44
CA ALA A 61 0.84 9.30 -8.08
C ALA A 61 0.53 9.54 -6.60
N LEU A 62 1.51 9.36 -5.72
CA LEU A 62 1.37 9.68 -4.30
C LEU A 62 1.23 11.19 -4.06
N GLN A 63 2.03 12.03 -4.75
CA GLN A 63 1.91 13.49 -4.67
C GLN A 63 0.53 13.96 -5.14
N TYR A 64 0.05 13.39 -6.25
CA TYR A 64 -1.30 13.67 -6.78
C TYR A 64 -2.39 13.27 -5.77
N ALA A 65 -2.30 12.08 -5.18
CA ALA A 65 -3.26 11.62 -4.19
C ALA A 65 -3.30 12.54 -2.95
N GLU A 66 -2.16 13.07 -2.54
CA GLU A 66 -2.09 14.00 -1.40
C GLU A 66 -2.78 15.34 -1.72
N GLU A 67 -2.53 15.91 -2.87
CA GLU A 67 -3.19 17.14 -3.29
C GLU A 67 -4.72 17.00 -3.28
N CYS A 68 -5.20 15.81 -3.64
CA CYS A 68 -6.62 15.48 -3.67
C CYS A 68 -7.24 15.06 -2.34
N MET A 69 -6.48 15.03 -1.24
CA MET A 69 -6.92 14.45 0.04
C MET A 69 -8.21 15.07 0.61
N GLY A 70 -8.43 16.36 0.41
CA GLY A 70 -9.62 17.08 0.87
C GLY A 70 -10.88 16.86 0.04
N ASN A 71 -10.77 16.20 -1.10
CA ASN A 71 -11.80 16.12 -2.13
C ASN A 71 -12.57 14.79 -2.16
N CYS A 72 -12.38 13.92 -1.17
CA CYS A 72 -13.17 12.70 -1.04
C CYS A 72 -14.53 13.01 -0.42
N THR A 73 -15.59 12.77 -1.17
CA THR A 73 -16.96 12.99 -0.71
C THR A 73 -17.47 11.85 0.18
N SER A 74 -18.58 12.08 0.88
CA SER A 74 -19.26 11.04 1.67
C SER A 74 -19.68 9.82 0.84
N ASN A 75 -19.86 10.00 -0.47
CA ASN A 75 -20.23 8.94 -1.42
C ASN A 75 -19.00 8.27 -2.05
N ASN A 76 -17.80 8.48 -1.49
CA ASN A 76 -16.55 7.94 -2.00
C ASN A 76 -16.20 8.36 -3.43
N SER A 77 -16.72 9.49 -3.89
CA SER A 77 -16.31 10.08 -5.16
C SER A 77 -15.23 11.14 -4.92
N VAL A 78 -14.31 11.25 -5.85
CA VAL A 78 -13.24 12.25 -5.82
C VAL A 78 -13.45 13.21 -7.00
N ASN A 79 -13.63 14.48 -6.68
CA ASN A 79 -13.64 15.53 -7.69
C ASN A 79 -12.41 16.41 -7.48
N CYS A 80 -11.31 15.97 -8.05
CA CYS A 80 -10.02 16.65 -7.95
C CYS A 80 -9.25 16.43 -9.24
N GLN A 81 -8.74 17.51 -9.78
CA GLN A 81 -7.87 17.51 -10.95
C GLN A 81 -6.84 18.62 -10.77
N PRO A 82 -5.65 18.31 -10.23
CA PRO A 82 -4.55 19.26 -10.19
C PRO A 82 -4.23 19.80 -11.58
N PRO A 83 -3.69 21.03 -11.69
CA PRO A 83 -3.20 21.56 -12.93
C PRO A 83 -2.19 20.62 -13.62
N GLU A 84 -2.19 20.57 -14.94
CA GLU A 84 -1.26 19.71 -15.68
C GLU A 84 0.21 20.07 -15.40
N ASP A 85 0.48 21.35 -15.22
CA ASP A 85 1.82 21.88 -14.94
C ASP A 85 2.35 21.38 -13.59
N ASP A 86 1.49 21.05 -12.62
CA ASP A 86 1.91 20.53 -11.32
C ASP A 86 2.67 19.20 -11.44
N PHE A 87 2.41 18.41 -12.45
CA PHE A 87 3.17 17.17 -12.67
C PHE A 87 4.65 17.42 -12.92
N THR A 88 4.97 18.48 -13.66
CA THR A 88 6.34 18.82 -14.04
C THR A 88 6.98 19.81 -13.07
N GLU A 89 6.22 20.76 -12.55
CA GLU A 89 6.76 21.85 -11.74
C GLU A 89 6.77 21.53 -10.24
N VAL A 90 5.89 20.63 -9.78
CA VAL A 90 5.72 20.33 -8.35
C VAL A 90 5.99 18.86 -8.03
N PHE A 91 5.24 17.93 -8.68
CA PHE A 91 5.27 16.54 -8.27
C PHE A 91 6.57 15.82 -8.66
N ALA A 92 7.03 16.02 -9.88
CA ALA A 92 8.28 15.40 -10.33
C ALA A 92 9.50 15.90 -9.54
N PRO A 93 9.70 17.21 -9.31
CA PRO A 93 10.78 17.68 -8.45
C PRO A 93 10.66 17.21 -7.00
N ASN A 94 9.44 17.15 -6.45
CA ASN A 94 9.22 16.63 -5.11
C ASN A 94 9.58 15.14 -4.97
N CYS A 95 9.49 14.39 -6.06
CA CYS A 95 9.89 12.99 -6.15
C CYS A 95 11.37 12.80 -6.55
N GLY A 96 12.10 13.86 -6.89
CA GLY A 96 13.43 13.73 -7.47
C GLY A 96 13.38 13.02 -8.84
N VAL A 97 12.35 13.28 -9.63
CA VAL A 97 12.18 12.67 -10.95
C VAL A 97 12.52 13.69 -12.02
N GLU A 98 13.51 13.37 -12.84
CA GLU A 98 13.71 14.07 -14.10
C GLU A 98 12.70 13.54 -15.10
N LEU A 99 11.75 14.39 -15.48
CA LEU A 99 10.80 14.04 -16.53
C LEU A 99 11.56 13.90 -17.85
N PRO A 100 11.41 12.76 -18.54
CA PRO A 100 11.93 12.63 -19.88
C PRO A 100 11.23 13.66 -20.77
N THR A 101 11.94 14.21 -21.72
CA THR A 101 11.48 15.28 -22.62
C THR A 101 10.18 14.95 -23.36
N PHE A 102 9.74 13.68 -23.30
CA PHE A 102 8.55 13.16 -24.01
C PHE A 102 7.74 12.14 -23.22
N GLY A 103 8.00 11.94 -21.94
CA GLY A 103 7.16 11.07 -21.09
C GLY A 103 5.88 11.79 -20.72
N THR A 104 4.79 11.42 -21.36
CA THR A 104 3.49 11.99 -21.03
C THR A 104 2.72 11.07 -20.12
N ILE A 105 2.20 11.63 -19.04
CA ILE A 105 1.15 10.96 -18.27
C ILE A 105 -0.08 10.92 -19.15
N SER A 106 -0.43 9.73 -19.63
CA SER A 106 -1.47 9.52 -20.65
C SER A 106 -2.84 9.20 -20.06
N GLY A 107 -2.94 9.10 -18.74
CA GLY A 107 -4.19 8.89 -18.04
C GLY A 107 -4.02 8.68 -16.55
N TYR A 108 -5.09 8.90 -15.81
CA TYR A 108 -5.14 8.67 -14.38
C TYR A 108 -6.48 8.09 -13.94
N ILE A 109 -6.45 7.34 -12.85
CA ILE A 109 -7.63 6.87 -12.12
C ILE A 109 -7.45 7.28 -10.66
N LEU A 110 -8.45 7.91 -10.08
CA LEU A 110 -8.45 8.34 -8.70
C LEU A 110 -9.67 7.76 -7.99
N GLY A 111 -9.45 7.13 -6.84
CA GLY A 111 -10.50 6.59 -6.00
C GLY A 111 -10.29 6.91 -4.53
N CYS A 112 -11.36 6.99 -3.76
CA CYS A 112 -11.27 7.16 -2.32
C CYS A 112 -12.29 6.31 -1.56
N GLN A 113 -11.97 6.03 -0.31
CA GLN A 113 -12.84 5.33 0.63
C GLN A 113 -12.56 5.79 2.05
N HIS A 114 -13.59 5.87 2.89
CA HIS A 114 -13.43 6.27 4.29
C HIS A 114 -12.80 5.17 5.18
N LYS A 115 -12.72 3.95 4.69
CA LYS A 115 -12.01 2.84 5.32
C LYS A 115 -10.94 2.30 4.38
N TYR A 116 -9.94 1.66 4.95
CA TYR A 116 -8.96 0.94 4.15
C TYR A 116 -9.62 -0.21 3.39
N LEU A 117 -9.22 -0.37 2.15
CA LEU A 117 -9.55 -1.53 1.32
C LEU A 117 -8.27 -2.27 0.97
N GLU A 118 -8.33 -3.58 0.96
CA GLU A 118 -7.27 -4.39 0.39
C GLU A 118 -7.13 -4.10 -1.11
N PRO A 119 -5.94 -4.27 -1.71
CA PRO A 119 -5.69 -3.89 -3.11
C PRO A 119 -6.71 -4.46 -4.10
N SER A 120 -7.18 -5.69 -3.91
CA SER A 120 -8.21 -6.30 -4.77
C SER A 120 -9.58 -5.66 -4.62
N GLU A 121 -9.93 -5.26 -3.39
CA GLU A 121 -11.18 -4.54 -3.12
C GLU A 121 -11.08 -3.09 -3.61
N ALA A 122 -9.93 -2.43 -3.43
CA ALA A 122 -9.70 -1.09 -3.92
C ALA A 122 -9.80 -1.04 -5.46
N PHE A 123 -9.23 -2.04 -6.15
CA PHE A 123 -9.36 -2.17 -7.59
C PHE A 123 -10.82 -2.23 -8.04
N SER A 124 -11.62 -3.11 -7.46
CA SER A 124 -13.00 -3.33 -7.89
C SER A 124 -13.99 -2.28 -7.40
N ASN A 125 -13.81 -1.75 -6.16
CA ASN A 125 -14.81 -0.93 -5.50
C ASN A 125 -14.48 0.57 -5.49
N ALA A 126 -13.21 0.95 -5.65
CA ALA A 126 -12.80 2.34 -5.60
C ALA A 126 -12.27 2.86 -6.95
N LEU A 127 -11.68 1.99 -7.78
CA LEU A 127 -10.99 2.43 -9.00
C LEU A 127 -11.75 2.07 -10.28
N VAL A 128 -12.37 0.89 -10.35
CA VAL A 128 -12.99 0.39 -11.59
C VAL A 128 -14.50 0.35 -11.46
N HIS A 129 -15.14 1.50 -11.64
CA HIS A 129 -16.60 1.60 -11.51
C HIS A 129 -17.29 2.13 -12.76
N ASP A 130 -16.57 2.57 -13.78
CA ASP A 130 -17.18 3.11 -14.99
C ASP A 130 -16.47 2.68 -16.28
N LYS A 131 -17.07 3.04 -17.42
CA LYS A 131 -16.51 2.72 -18.75
C LYS A 131 -15.22 3.47 -19.05
N ARG A 132 -15.02 4.67 -18.45
CA ARG A 132 -13.83 5.49 -18.67
C ARG A 132 -12.62 4.84 -18.00
N THR A 133 -12.76 4.44 -16.74
CA THR A 133 -11.68 3.75 -16.01
C THR A 133 -11.32 2.42 -16.65
N LEU A 134 -12.30 1.65 -17.11
CA LEU A 134 -12.06 0.42 -17.90
C LEU A 134 -11.32 0.71 -19.21
N SER A 135 -11.65 1.79 -19.89
CA SER A 135 -10.98 2.21 -21.12
C SER A 135 -9.51 2.53 -20.89
N LEU A 136 -9.19 3.24 -19.80
CA LEU A 136 -7.81 3.53 -19.41
C LEU A 136 -7.02 2.25 -19.10
N LEU A 137 -7.60 1.35 -18.30
CA LEU A 137 -6.97 0.06 -17.98
C LEU A 137 -6.69 -0.80 -19.22
N ARG A 138 -7.51 -0.68 -20.24
CA ARG A 138 -7.42 -1.48 -21.49
C ARG A 138 -6.63 -0.80 -22.61
N ASN A 139 -6.17 0.40 -22.39
CA ASN A 139 -5.43 1.14 -23.41
C ASN A 139 -4.10 0.43 -23.71
N LYS A 140 -3.91 0.10 -25.01
CA LYS A 140 -2.73 -0.60 -25.52
C LYS A 140 -1.48 0.29 -25.62
N THR A 141 -1.68 1.61 -25.64
CA THR A 141 -0.57 2.57 -25.75
C THR A 141 0.14 2.78 -24.43
N HIS A 142 -0.48 2.41 -23.31
CA HIS A 142 0.16 2.49 -22.01
C HIS A 142 1.29 1.46 -21.89
N THR A 143 2.45 1.90 -21.41
CA THR A 143 3.65 1.08 -21.22
C THR A 143 4.06 1.00 -19.77
N GLU A 144 3.72 2.01 -18.97
CA GLU A 144 4.10 2.11 -17.56
C GLU A 144 2.89 2.44 -16.70
N VAL A 145 2.98 2.05 -15.44
CA VAL A 145 1.99 2.35 -14.40
C VAL A 145 2.70 2.71 -13.11
N GLY A 146 2.15 3.69 -12.40
CA GLY A 146 2.54 4.04 -11.03
C GLY A 146 1.30 4.16 -10.15
N VAL A 147 1.40 3.69 -8.92
CA VAL A 147 0.32 3.72 -7.94
C VAL A 147 0.77 4.46 -6.70
N GLY A 148 -0.05 5.39 -6.23
CA GLY A 148 0.12 6.07 -4.95
C GLY A 148 -1.08 5.82 -4.03
N ILE A 149 -0.81 5.57 -2.76
CA ILE A 149 -1.84 5.34 -1.74
C ILE A 149 -1.53 6.22 -0.53
N ILE A 150 -2.50 7.00 -0.08
CA ILE A 150 -2.35 7.87 1.08
C ILE A 150 -3.59 7.81 1.98
N LYS A 151 -3.37 8.00 3.27
CA LYS A 151 -4.41 8.19 4.27
C LYS A 151 -4.42 9.65 4.71
N ALA A 152 -5.58 10.28 4.72
CA ALA A 152 -5.71 11.61 5.29
C ALA A 152 -5.34 11.60 6.79
N HIS A 153 -4.64 12.66 7.24
CA HIS A 153 -4.03 12.76 8.58
C HIS A 153 -5.01 12.72 9.76
N LYS A 154 -6.32 12.78 9.54
CA LYS A 154 -7.32 12.65 10.59
C LYS A 154 -7.55 11.18 10.92
N HIS A 155 -7.75 10.85 12.20
CA HIS A 155 -7.96 9.47 12.69
C HIS A 155 -8.97 8.65 11.88
N ASN A 156 -9.98 9.29 11.29
CA ASN A 156 -11.00 8.67 10.44
C ASN A 156 -11.00 9.28 9.02
N GLY A 157 -9.86 9.79 8.57
CA GLY A 157 -9.75 10.37 7.23
C GLY A 157 -9.82 9.32 6.13
N PRO A 158 -10.25 9.72 4.94
CA PRO A 158 -10.33 8.83 3.81
C PRO A 158 -8.95 8.35 3.36
N TYR A 159 -8.94 7.20 2.70
CA TYR A 159 -7.84 6.67 1.93
C TYR A 159 -8.06 7.03 0.47
N LEU A 160 -7.00 7.49 -0.17
CA LEU A 160 -7.01 7.76 -1.60
C LEU A 160 -6.04 6.83 -2.31
N TRP A 161 -6.47 6.34 -3.46
CA TRP A 161 -5.68 5.54 -4.40
C TRP A 161 -5.58 6.32 -5.70
N CYS A 162 -4.39 6.58 -6.15
CA CYS A 162 -4.13 7.19 -7.45
C CYS A 162 -3.34 6.21 -8.32
N VAL A 163 -3.79 6.01 -9.55
CA VAL A 163 -3.11 5.22 -10.56
C VAL A 163 -2.80 6.13 -11.73
N LEU A 164 -1.54 6.27 -12.08
CA LEU A 164 -1.08 7.01 -13.25
C LEU A 164 -0.59 6.05 -14.32
N PHE A 165 -0.87 6.38 -15.56
CA PHE A 165 -0.41 5.65 -16.74
C PHE A 165 0.47 6.55 -17.60
N SER A 166 1.53 5.96 -18.15
CA SER A 166 2.38 6.63 -19.13
C SER A 166 2.43 5.82 -20.43
N SER A 167 2.56 6.52 -21.52
CA SER A 167 2.76 5.96 -22.86
C SER A 167 4.17 6.20 -23.39
N SER A 168 5.15 6.26 -22.48
CA SER A 168 6.55 6.51 -22.82
C SER A 168 7.08 5.59 -23.90
N GLN A 169 7.77 6.15 -24.87
CA GLN A 169 8.53 5.37 -25.84
C GLN A 169 9.82 4.83 -25.17
N ARG A 170 10.39 3.77 -25.72
CA ARG A 170 11.40 2.84 -25.16
C ARG A 170 12.58 3.41 -24.35
N ASN A 171 12.81 4.72 -24.33
CA ASN A 171 13.97 5.33 -23.66
C ASN A 171 13.58 6.42 -22.65
N THR A 172 12.30 6.54 -22.31
CA THR A 172 11.81 7.57 -21.40
C THR A 172 11.14 6.90 -20.23
N THR A 173 11.87 6.70 -19.16
CA THR A 173 11.34 6.17 -17.87
C THR A 173 11.40 7.29 -16.85
N PHE A 174 10.42 7.31 -15.95
CA PHE A 174 10.47 8.18 -14.78
C PHE A 174 11.50 7.59 -13.80
N VAL A 175 12.74 8.04 -13.90
CA VAL A 175 13.83 7.58 -13.05
C VAL A 175 13.82 8.41 -11.78
N LEU A 176 13.91 7.74 -10.64
CA LEU A 176 14.12 8.39 -9.34
C LEU A 176 15.62 8.61 -9.14
N ASP A 177 16.01 9.84 -8.85
CA ASP A 177 17.34 10.12 -8.34
C ASP A 177 17.51 9.54 -6.92
N ASP A 178 18.70 9.14 -6.56
CA ASP A 178 19.06 8.66 -5.21
C ASP A 178 18.05 7.67 -4.58
N LEU A 179 17.60 6.67 -5.34
CA LEU A 179 16.64 5.66 -4.90
C LEU A 179 15.26 6.21 -4.52
N GLY A 180 14.90 7.40 -4.99
CA GLY A 180 13.61 8.02 -4.79
C GLY A 180 13.47 8.81 -3.49
N GLU A 181 14.56 9.15 -2.87
CA GLU A 181 14.56 10.17 -1.83
C GLU A 181 14.40 11.54 -2.49
N GLY A 182 13.16 11.87 -2.85
CA GLY A 182 12.80 13.19 -3.36
C GLY A 182 12.95 14.26 -2.28
N ILE A 183 13.07 15.50 -2.71
CA ILE A 183 13.25 16.67 -1.83
C ILE A 183 12.11 16.81 -0.82
N LYS A 184 10.91 16.31 -1.14
CA LYS A 184 9.71 16.37 -0.30
C LYS A 184 8.84 15.13 -0.48
N GLN A 185 9.37 13.97 -0.12
CA GLN A 185 8.58 12.75 -0.20
C GLN A 185 7.42 12.78 0.80
N LYS A 186 6.23 12.45 0.32
CA LYS A 186 5.02 12.42 1.13
C LYS A 186 4.91 11.12 1.92
N LYS A 187 4.25 11.19 3.07
CA LYS A 187 3.94 10.01 3.89
C LYS A 187 2.85 9.21 3.21
N GLY A 188 3.19 8.06 2.68
CA GLY A 188 2.25 7.18 2.00
C GLY A 188 2.97 5.99 1.40
N CYS A 189 2.25 5.30 0.55
CA CYS A 189 2.71 4.11 -0.13
C CYS A 189 2.71 4.36 -1.62
N TYR A 190 3.81 4.02 -2.31
CA TYR A 190 3.84 4.08 -3.76
C TYR A 190 4.50 2.84 -4.36
N SER A 191 4.13 2.53 -5.59
CA SER A 191 4.60 1.36 -6.30
C SER A 191 6.02 1.54 -6.85
N GLY A 192 6.67 0.43 -7.15
CA GLY A 192 8.06 0.40 -7.60
C GLY A 192 9.08 0.52 -6.47
N ASN A 193 8.61 0.70 -5.23
CA ASN A 193 9.43 0.74 -4.03
C ASN A 193 9.40 -0.62 -3.33
N SER A 194 10.53 -1.05 -2.78
CA SER A 194 10.65 -2.29 -2.02
C SER A 194 10.24 -2.17 -0.54
N PHE A 195 10.01 -0.95 -0.04
CA PHE A 195 9.64 -0.76 1.36
C PHE A 195 8.20 -1.19 1.63
N PRO A 196 7.97 -1.92 2.73
CA PRO A 196 6.61 -2.29 3.11
C PRO A 196 5.81 -1.05 3.53
N CYS A 197 4.63 -0.89 2.96
CA CYS A 197 3.72 0.22 3.27
C CYS A 197 2.93 0.04 4.58
N SER A 198 3.03 -1.11 5.21
CA SER A 198 2.27 -1.49 6.40
C SER A 198 2.47 -0.57 7.61
N ARG A 199 3.53 0.22 7.63
CA ARG A 199 3.76 1.22 8.70
C ARG A 199 2.87 2.46 8.62
N ALA A 200 2.35 2.80 7.45
CA ALA A 200 1.43 3.94 7.30
C ALA A 200 0.01 3.63 7.82
N HIS A 201 -0.27 2.37 8.16
CA HIS A 201 -1.62 1.86 8.34
C HIS A 201 -1.95 1.27 9.70
N ARG A 202 -0.98 0.92 10.52
CA ARG A 202 -1.26 0.48 11.88
C ARG A 202 -1.25 1.67 12.82
N ASP A 203 -2.37 1.90 13.47
CA ASP A 203 -2.41 2.51 14.80
C ASP A 203 -1.54 1.63 15.70
N GLU A 204 -0.26 1.95 15.81
CA GLU A 204 0.75 1.19 16.58
C GLU A 204 0.47 1.15 18.08
N GLY A 205 -0.67 1.70 18.53
CA GLY A 205 -0.89 1.94 19.97
C GLY A 205 -1.46 0.76 20.76
N LEU A 206 -2.17 -0.20 20.17
CA LEU A 206 -2.98 -1.11 21.00
C LEU A 206 -2.59 -2.58 20.95
N LEU A 207 -2.06 -3.08 19.84
CA LEU A 207 -1.72 -4.51 19.72
C LEU A 207 -0.32 -4.83 20.20
N SER A 208 0.66 -3.96 19.99
CA SER A 208 2.04 -4.17 20.45
C SER A 208 2.11 -4.29 21.97
N ASN A 209 1.44 -3.41 22.71
CA ASN A 209 1.45 -3.46 24.18
C ASN A 209 0.70 -4.69 24.75
N LYS A 210 -0.41 -5.09 24.17
CA LYS A 210 -1.16 -6.28 24.63
C LYS A 210 -0.42 -7.57 24.34
N THR A 211 0.29 -7.67 23.24
CA THR A 211 1.07 -8.84 22.87
C THR A 211 2.26 -9.04 23.81
N TRP A 212 2.98 -7.96 24.14
CA TRP A 212 4.06 -8.01 25.10
C TRP A 212 3.59 -8.37 26.52
N ILE A 213 2.43 -7.84 26.93
CA ILE A 213 1.83 -8.17 28.23
C ILE A 213 1.47 -9.68 28.29
N LEU A 214 0.90 -10.24 27.23
CA LEU A 214 0.58 -11.67 27.15
C LEU A 214 1.85 -12.55 27.17
N VAL A 215 2.88 -12.17 26.46
CA VAL A 215 4.18 -12.89 26.46
C VAL A 215 4.82 -12.82 27.84
N LEU A 216 4.85 -11.65 28.48
CA LEU A 216 5.37 -11.50 29.84
C LEU A 216 4.54 -12.31 30.86
N PHE A 217 3.22 -12.33 30.72
CA PHE A 217 2.35 -13.12 31.58
C PHE A 217 2.64 -14.62 31.43
N CYS A 218 2.81 -15.11 30.23
CA CYS A 218 3.21 -16.51 29.97
C CYS A 218 4.56 -16.85 30.57
N ILE A 219 5.56 -15.95 30.46
CA ILE A 219 6.90 -16.16 31.02
C ILE A 219 6.85 -16.20 32.57
N ILE A 220 6.14 -15.26 33.20
CA ILE A 220 6.03 -15.20 34.67
C ILE A 220 5.34 -16.46 35.19
N HIS A 221 4.24 -16.88 34.60
CA HIS A 221 3.55 -18.10 35.01
C HIS A 221 4.37 -19.37 34.79
N PHE A 222 5.16 -19.39 33.72
CA PHE A 222 6.07 -20.52 33.46
C PHE A 222 7.19 -20.59 34.53
N GLN A 223 7.76 -19.47 34.92
CA GLN A 223 8.76 -19.41 36.01
C GLN A 223 8.17 -19.83 37.36
N GLN A 224 6.98 -19.35 37.71
CA GLN A 224 6.30 -19.77 38.94
C GLN A 224 5.97 -21.27 38.95
N PHE A 225 5.69 -21.84 37.80
CA PHE A 225 5.43 -23.27 37.68
C PHE A 225 6.72 -24.09 37.86
N LEU A 226 7.84 -23.66 37.28
CA LEU A 226 9.12 -24.29 37.48
C LEU A 226 9.57 -24.26 38.94
N PHE A 227 9.36 -23.14 39.64
CA PHE A 227 9.72 -22.98 41.04
C PHE A 227 8.90 -23.90 42.00
N LYS A 228 7.73 -24.35 41.58
CA LYS A 228 6.91 -25.30 42.34
C LYS A 228 7.21 -26.76 42.04
N LEU A 229 8.08 -27.04 41.04
CA LEU A 229 8.48 -28.40 40.64
C LEU A 229 9.82 -28.82 41.26
N PHE A 230 10.61 -27.87 41.74
CA PHE A 230 11.84 -28.08 42.54
C PHE A 230 11.57 -27.75 44.00
#